data_a109453812d7b833205128dd0a9e03ba
#
_entry.id   a109453812d7b833205128dd0a9e03ba
#
_cell.length_a   1.000
_cell.length_b   1.000
_cell.length_c   1.000
_cell.angle_alpha   90.00
_cell.angle_beta   90.00
_cell.angle_gamma   90.00
#
_symmetry.space_group_name_H-M   'P 1'
#
loop_
_entity.id
_entity.type
_entity.pdbx_description
1 polymer ?
#
loop_
_entity_poly.entity_id
_entity_poly.type
_entity_poly.pdbx_seq_one_letter_code
_entity_poly.pdbx_strand_id
1 'polypeptide(L)'
;MRALIDLQKKLYPDLLHTMQQRYTILNSVNMFQPIGRRGLAEHLSLTERVVRAEVDLLHDQGLIDVTTKGMLITEEGKVVVEQMAAFMKEMMGLTVLEEQLKDTLHVGKAIVVPGNSDNENWVKLEMGKACVSFLKSTIMKNQTVAVTGGTTMAAVAHAMVPFTASNQCLFVPARGGIGEKVENQANTIAAEMARKANGDYRLLYVPDPLSETSYQTMLNEPAINEILQLIRGSDVVLHGIGDALTMAKRRKTANEIIQQLVAKDAVSEAFGYYFNKAGDVVHKVRTIGIQLEDLHEAKSVIAVAGGRSKALAITSYFQQGKSDLFITDEAAAEQILRGRSL
;
A
#
# COMPACT_ATOMS: atom_id res chain seq x y z
N MET A 1 -0.72 -4.49 -27.91
CA MET A 1 -1.47 -3.35 -27.33
C MET A 1 -0.62 -2.08 -27.29
N ARG A 2 0.56 -2.09 -26.66
CA ARG A 2 1.46 -0.93 -26.52
C ARG A 2 1.81 -0.22 -27.84
N ALA A 3 2.26 -0.94 -28.88
CA ALA A 3 2.55 -0.34 -30.18
C ALA A 3 1.36 0.40 -30.81
N LEU A 4 0.14 -0.12 -30.62
CA LEU A 4 -1.08 0.55 -31.09
C LEU A 4 -1.37 1.82 -30.29
N ILE A 5 -1.19 1.79 -28.98
CA ILE A 5 -1.34 2.96 -28.10
C ILE A 5 -0.33 4.06 -28.49
N ASP A 6 0.93 3.68 -28.75
CA ASP A 6 1.97 4.62 -29.17
C ASP A 6 1.67 5.29 -30.52
N LEU A 7 1.09 4.52 -31.46
CA LEU A 7 0.60 5.07 -32.73
C LEU A 7 -0.61 6.00 -32.52
N GLN A 8 -1.54 5.62 -31.68
CA GLN A 8 -2.71 6.44 -31.33
C GLN A 8 -2.30 7.74 -30.63
N LYS A 9 -1.32 7.71 -29.71
CA LYS A 9 -0.77 8.91 -29.07
C LYS A 9 -0.20 9.92 -30.09
N LYS A 10 0.40 9.43 -31.17
CA LYS A 10 0.93 10.27 -32.24
C LYS A 10 -0.16 10.84 -33.16
N LEU A 11 -1.19 10.03 -33.42
CA LEU A 11 -2.22 10.39 -34.40
C LEU A 11 -3.42 11.12 -33.80
N TYR A 12 -3.82 10.73 -32.56
CA TYR A 12 -5.01 11.25 -31.87
C TYR A 12 -4.75 11.59 -30.40
N PRO A 13 -3.82 12.53 -30.10
CA PRO A 13 -3.48 12.87 -28.71
C PRO A 13 -4.68 13.37 -27.92
N ASP A 14 -5.55 14.17 -28.55
CA ASP A 14 -6.74 14.76 -27.90
C ASP A 14 -7.77 13.69 -27.52
N LEU A 15 -7.94 12.65 -28.35
CA LEU A 15 -8.84 11.55 -28.06
C LEU A 15 -8.40 10.78 -26.81
N LEU A 16 -7.11 10.46 -26.73
CA LEU A 16 -6.55 9.74 -25.58
C LEU A 16 -6.62 10.57 -24.31
N HIS A 17 -6.35 11.86 -24.38
CA HIS A 17 -6.52 12.78 -23.26
C HIS A 17 -7.97 12.81 -22.76
N THR A 18 -8.92 12.92 -23.68
CA THR A 18 -10.36 12.88 -23.36
C THR A 18 -10.76 11.56 -22.73
N MET A 19 -10.29 10.42 -23.26
CA MET A 19 -10.54 9.10 -22.68
C MET A 19 -9.98 8.99 -21.26
N GLN A 20 -8.77 9.45 -21.04
CA GLN A 20 -8.14 9.47 -19.72
C GLN A 20 -8.94 10.33 -18.74
N GLN A 21 -9.34 11.53 -19.13
CA GLN A 21 -10.13 12.43 -18.30
C GLN A 21 -11.49 11.82 -17.92
N ARG A 22 -12.22 11.26 -18.88
CA ARG A 22 -13.51 10.59 -18.62
C ARG A 22 -13.37 9.37 -17.72
N TYR A 23 -12.39 8.52 -17.98
CA TYR A 23 -12.09 7.39 -17.13
C TYR A 23 -11.76 7.83 -15.70
N THR A 24 -10.93 8.85 -15.53
CA THR A 24 -10.56 9.41 -14.21
C THR A 24 -11.79 9.94 -13.47
N ILE A 25 -12.68 10.66 -14.16
CA ILE A 25 -13.95 11.16 -13.60
C ILE A 25 -14.85 9.98 -13.17
N LEU A 26 -15.09 9.03 -14.06
CA LEU A 26 -15.94 7.86 -13.79
C LEU A 26 -15.40 7.02 -12.63
N ASN A 27 -14.10 6.75 -12.63
CA ASN A 27 -13.43 6.01 -11.54
C ASN A 27 -13.46 6.79 -10.22
N SER A 28 -13.33 8.12 -10.23
CA SER A 28 -13.46 8.94 -9.03
C SER A 28 -14.89 8.93 -8.46
N VAL A 29 -15.92 8.94 -9.32
CA VAL A 29 -17.31 8.74 -8.85
C VAL A 29 -17.44 7.36 -8.22
N ASN A 30 -16.91 6.31 -8.82
CA ASN A 30 -16.93 4.95 -8.25
C ASN A 30 -16.28 4.89 -6.86
N MET A 31 -15.21 5.64 -6.63
CA MET A 31 -14.48 5.63 -5.37
C MET A 31 -15.12 6.46 -4.26
N PHE A 32 -15.68 7.63 -4.62
CA PHE A 32 -16.11 8.64 -3.64
C PHE A 32 -17.61 8.79 -3.53
N GLN A 33 -18.39 7.95 -4.19
CA GLN A 33 -19.83 8.03 -4.20
C GLN A 33 -20.47 7.91 -2.79
N PRO A 34 -21.50 8.73 -2.47
CA PRO A 34 -22.03 9.78 -3.30
C PRO A 34 -21.15 11.04 -3.27
N ILE A 35 -20.79 11.59 -4.44
CA ILE A 35 -19.94 12.79 -4.56
C ILE A 35 -20.63 13.88 -5.39
N GLY A 36 -20.58 15.14 -4.91
CA GLY A 36 -21.08 16.30 -5.64
C GLY A 36 -20.10 16.78 -6.72
N ARG A 37 -20.62 17.48 -7.78
CA ARG A 37 -19.78 18.02 -8.86
C ARG A 37 -18.65 18.92 -8.37
N ARG A 38 -18.91 19.76 -7.37
CA ARG A 38 -17.89 20.65 -6.78
C ARG A 38 -16.79 19.86 -6.07
N GLY A 39 -17.16 18.89 -5.22
CA GLY A 39 -16.17 18.04 -4.54
C GLY A 39 -15.33 17.22 -5.53
N LEU A 40 -15.94 16.75 -6.64
CA LEU A 40 -15.23 16.05 -7.69
C LEU A 40 -14.27 17.00 -8.46
N ALA A 41 -14.67 18.25 -8.72
CA ALA A 41 -13.83 19.25 -9.37
C ALA A 41 -12.60 19.62 -8.50
N GLU A 42 -12.82 19.84 -7.21
CA GLU A 42 -11.75 20.10 -6.24
C GLU A 42 -10.78 18.89 -6.16
N HIS A 43 -11.34 17.68 -6.11
CA HIS A 43 -10.56 16.44 -6.03
C HIS A 43 -9.66 16.22 -7.26
N LEU A 44 -10.19 16.47 -8.45
CA LEU A 44 -9.47 16.26 -9.70
C LEU A 44 -8.67 17.49 -10.18
N SER A 45 -8.67 18.58 -9.42
CA SER A 45 -8.08 19.87 -9.82
C SER A 45 -8.58 20.35 -11.18
N LEU A 46 -9.87 20.08 -11.48
CA LEU A 46 -10.57 20.51 -12.68
C LEU A 46 -11.52 21.67 -12.37
N THR A 47 -11.92 22.41 -13.40
CA THR A 47 -12.98 23.40 -13.23
C THR A 47 -14.35 22.74 -13.13
N GLU A 48 -15.28 23.29 -12.33
CA GLU A 48 -16.66 22.79 -12.24
C GLU A 48 -17.35 22.71 -13.61
N ARG A 49 -17.01 23.63 -14.53
CA ARG A 49 -17.54 23.62 -15.89
C ARG A 49 -17.16 22.37 -16.66
N VAL A 50 -15.90 21.96 -16.59
CA VAL A 50 -15.38 20.74 -17.24
C VAL A 50 -16.05 19.52 -16.62
N VAL A 51 -16.05 19.43 -15.29
CA VAL A 51 -16.66 18.29 -14.57
C VAL A 51 -18.15 18.18 -14.92
N ARG A 52 -18.89 19.30 -14.97
CA ARG A 52 -20.31 19.30 -15.32
C ARG A 52 -20.54 18.72 -16.72
N ALA A 53 -19.80 19.18 -17.72
CA ALA A 53 -19.96 18.70 -19.08
C ALA A 53 -19.70 17.20 -19.23
N GLU A 54 -18.62 16.71 -18.60
CA GLU A 54 -18.29 15.28 -18.65
C GLU A 54 -19.25 14.42 -17.83
N VAL A 55 -19.70 14.89 -16.66
CA VAL A 55 -20.70 14.20 -15.84
C VAL A 55 -22.04 14.10 -16.56
N ASP A 56 -22.51 15.18 -17.21
CA ASP A 56 -23.76 15.17 -17.97
C ASP A 56 -23.67 14.16 -19.13
N LEU A 57 -22.53 14.11 -19.84
CA LEU A 57 -22.30 13.11 -20.88
C LEU A 57 -22.28 11.66 -20.34
N LEU A 58 -21.58 11.41 -19.22
CA LEU A 58 -21.53 10.07 -18.61
C LEU A 58 -22.89 9.64 -18.05
N HIS A 59 -23.69 10.59 -17.58
CA HIS A 59 -25.08 10.33 -17.16
C HIS A 59 -25.98 9.98 -18.36
N ASP A 60 -25.89 10.73 -19.46
CA ASP A 60 -26.64 10.42 -20.69
C ASP A 60 -26.28 9.06 -21.28
N GLN A 61 -25.04 8.59 -21.03
CA GLN A 61 -24.57 7.26 -21.41
C GLN A 61 -24.97 6.15 -20.40
N GLY A 62 -25.67 6.49 -19.32
CA GLY A 62 -26.10 5.54 -18.31
C GLY A 62 -25.00 5.02 -17.38
N LEU A 63 -23.83 5.67 -17.36
CA LEU A 63 -22.69 5.24 -16.55
C LEU A 63 -22.68 5.84 -15.13
N ILE A 64 -23.39 6.94 -14.94
CA ILE A 64 -23.52 7.67 -13.67
C ILE A 64 -24.98 8.03 -13.44
N ASP A 65 -25.45 7.87 -12.20
CA ASP A 65 -26.71 8.42 -11.71
C ASP A 65 -26.45 9.71 -10.94
N VAL A 66 -27.25 10.75 -11.21
CA VAL A 66 -27.20 12.03 -10.47
C VAL A 66 -28.38 12.13 -9.52
N THR A 67 -28.12 12.15 -8.23
CA THR A 67 -29.13 12.24 -7.16
C THR A 67 -29.00 13.53 -6.37
N THR A 68 -29.97 13.81 -5.52
CA THR A 68 -29.92 14.96 -4.58
C THR A 68 -28.77 14.86 -3.57
N LYS A 69 -28.24 13.64 -3.31
CA LYS A 69 -27.10 13.39 -2.41
C LYS A 69 -25.75 13.44 -3.10
N GLY A 70 -25.74 13.44 -4.42
CA GLY A 70 -24.52 13.39 -5.24
C GLY A 70 -24.62 12.36 -6.37
N MET A 71 -23.50 12.19 -7.07
CA MET A 71 -23.36 11.22 -8.16
C MET A 71 -23.04 9.83 -7.61
N LEU A 72 -23.62 8.83 -8.25
CA LEU A 72 -23.40 7.40 -8.00
C LEU A 72 -23.00 6.73 -9.30
N ILE A 73 -22.11 5.75 -9.25
CA ILE A 73 -21.81 4.92 -10.41
C ILE A 73 -22.91 3.87 -10.62
N THR A 74 -23.29 3.63 -11.86
CA THR A 74 -24.21 2.53 -12.21
C THR A 74 -23.46 1.18 -12.29
N GLU A 75 -24.18 0.06 -12.39
CA GLU A 75 -23.55 -1.24 -12.62
C GLU A 75 -22.81 -1.28 -13.96
N GLU A 76 -23.37 -0.66 -15.01
CA GLU A 76 -22.69 -0.53 -16.31
C GLU A 76 -21.43 0.33 -16.20
N GLY A 77 -21.47 1.43 -15.47
CA GLY A 77 -20.30 2.26 -15.19
C GLY A 77 -19.18 1.49 -14.48
N LYS A 78 -19.51 0.62 -13.51
CA LYS A 78 -18.51 -0.26 -12.86
C LYS A 78 -17.86 -1.22 -13.84
N VAL A 79 -18.64 -1.86 -14.70
CA VAL A 79 -18.12 -2.77 -15.75
C VAL A 79 -17.17 -2.02 -16.68
N VAL A 80 -17.51 -0.80 -17.10
CA VAL A 80 -16.64 0.03 -17.95
C VAL A 80 -15.33 0.35 -17.23
N VAL A 81 -15.36 0.77 -15.96
CA VAL A 81 -14.15 1.04 -15.17
C VAL A 81 -13.25 -0.20 -15.10
N GLU A 82 -13.81 -1.37 -14.79
CA GLU A 82 -13.05 -2.62 -14.67
C GLU A 82 -12.43 -3.06 -16.01
N GLN A 83 -13.20 -3.04 -17.09
CA GLN A 83 -12.74 -3.47 -18.42
C GLN A 83 -11.67 -2.52 -19.00
N MET A 84 -11.79 -1.22 -18.72
CA MET A 84 -10.83 -0.24 -19.20
C MET A 84 -9.57 -0.12 -18.35
N ALA A 85 -9.54 -0.67 -17.14
CA ALA A 85 -8.43 -0.50 -16.21
C ALA A 85 -7.06 -0.91 -16.80
N ALA A 86 -6.99 -2.08 -17.46
CA ALA A 86 -5.76 -2.58 -18.07
C ALA A 86 -5.28 -1.69 -19.24
N PHE A 87 -6.20 -1.23 -20.09
CA PHE A 87 -5.90 -0.32 -21.19
C PHE A 87 -5.41 1.04 -20.66
N MET A 88 -6.10 1.59 -19.67
CA MET A 88 -5.74 2.86 -19.05
C MET A 88 -4.37 2.82 -18.38
N LYS A 89 -4.08 1.72 -17.68
CA LYS A 89 -2.77 1.47 -17.08
C LYS A 89 -1.65 1.51 -18.12
N GLU A 90 -1.84 0.83 -19.25
CA GLU A 90 -0.88 0.82 -20.35
C GLU A 90 -0.77 2.22 -21.00
N MET A 91 -1.88 2.90 -21.21
CA MET A 91 -1.94 4.25 -21.79
C MET A 91 -1.23 5.28 -20.91
N MET A 92 -1.35 5.18 -19.58
CA MET A 92 -0.66 6.03 -18.63
C MET A 92 0.84 5.69 -18.47
N GLY A 93 1.30 4.61 -19.10
CA GLY A 93 2.70 4.19 -19.02
C GLY A 93 3.08 3.51 -17.70
N LEU A 94 2.10 3.17 -16.87
CA LEU A 94 2.37 2.55 -15.56
C LEU A 94 3.04 1.18 -15.69
N THR A 95 2.73 0.41 -16.72
CA THR A 95 3.38 -0.87 -17.02
C THR A 95 4.89 -0.70 -17.25
N VAL A 96 5.30 0.40 -17.90
CA VAL A 96 6.73 0.72 -18.10
C VAL A 96 7.40 1.02 -16.76
N LEU A 97 6.75 1.82 -15.91
CA LEU A 97 7.26 2.12 -14.58
C LEU A 97 7.40 0.84 -13.74
N GLU A 98 6.46 -0.10 -13.84
CA GLU A 98 6.52 -1.39 -13.13
C GLU A 98 7.73 -2.22 -13.55
N GLU A 99 7.98 -2.36 -14.85
CA GLU A 99 9.14 -3.07 -15.38
C GLU A 99 10.45 -2.42 -14.92
N GLN A 100 10.55 -1.10 -15.07
CA GLN A 100 11.73 -0.34 -14.63
C GLN A 100 11.97 -0.44 -13.12
N LEU A 101 10.91 -0.36 -12.30
CA LEU A 101 11.02 -0.53 -10.84
C LEU A 101 11.45 -1.94 -10.47
N LYS A 102 10.90 -2.97 -11.13
CA LYS A 102 11.29 -4.36 -10.93
C LYS A 102 12.79 -4.53 -11.10
N ASP A 103 13.35 -4.00 -12.20
CA ASP A 103 14.78 -4.11 -12.50
C ASP A 103 15.61 -3.23 -11.56
N THR A 104 15.08 -2.05 -11.18
CA THR A 104 15.79 -1.08 -10.35
C THR A 104 15.90 -1.53 -8.90
N LEU A 105 14.84 -2.10 -8.35
CA LEU A 105 14.74 -2.51 -6.95
C LEU A 105 15.00 -4.01 -6.76
N HIS A 106 15.24 -4.76 -7.85
CA HIS A 106 15.48 -6.21 -7.84
C HIS A 106 14.35 -6.99 -7.16
N VAL A 107 13.10 -6.59 -7.39
CA VAL A 107 11.91 -7.26 -6.86
C VAL A 107 11.32 -8.23 -7.87
N GLY A 108 10.63 -9.27 -7.41
CA GLY A 108 9.99 -10.25 -8.29
C GLY A 108 8.91 -9.63 -9.18
N LYS A 109 8.13 -8.71 -8.62
CA LYS A 109 7.06 -7.99 -9.32
C LYS A 109 6.87 -6.59 -8.71
N ALA A 110 6.57 -5.59 -9.54
CA ALA A 110 6.10 -4.28 -9.10
C ALA A 110 4.67 -4.03 -9.60
N ILE A 111 3.87 -3.32 -8.82
CA ILE A 111 2.54 -2.81 -9.21
C ILE A 111 2.53 -1.32 -8.90
N VAL A 112 2.20 -0.50 -9.91
CA VAL A 112 2.11 0.95 -9.80
C VAL A 112 0.66 1.38 -9.97
N VAL A 113 0.13 2.13 -9.01
CA VAL A 113 -1.17 2.79 -9.10
C VAL A 113 -0.98 4.27 -9.45
N PRO A 114 -1.92 4.91 -10.15
CA PRO A 114 -1.79 6.31 -10.52
C PRO A 114 -1.87 7.24 -9.31
N GLY A 115 -1.23 8.41 -9.40
CA GLY A 115 -1.34 9.50 -8.42
C GLY A 115 -0.19 9.57 -7.40
N ASN A 116 -0.42 10.34 -6.32
CA ASN A 116 0.55 10.60 -5.26
C ASN A 116 -0.08 10.46 -3.87
N SER A 117 0.29 9.44 -3.13
CA SER A 117 -0.26 9.16 -1.78
C SER A 117 0.22 10.12 -0.69
N ASP A 118 1.14 11.04 -0.97
CA ASP A 118 1.47 12.13 -0.06
C ASP A 118 0.33 13.16 0.04
N ASN A 119 -0.37 13.40 -1.06
CA ASN A 119 -1.39 14.45 -1.18
C ASN A 119 -2.81 13.88 -1.21
N GLU A 120 -2.98 12.62 -1.64
CA GLU A 120 -4.27 12.05 -2.00
C GLU A 120 -4.50 10.71 -1.28
N ASN A 121 -5.41 10.71 -0.31
CA ASN A 121 -5.68 9.50 0.50
C ASN A 121 -6.27 8.34 -0.33
N TRP A 122 -6.99 8.62 -1.42
CA TRP A 122 -7.55 7.59 -2.29
C TRP A 122 -6.47 6.72 -2.94
N VAL A 123 -5.27 7.28 -3.19
CA VAL A 123 -4.14 6.54 -3.76
C VAL A 123 -3.71 5.39 -2.84
N LYS A 124 -3.76 5.61 -1.50
CA LYS A 124 -3.49 4.53 -0.53
C LYS A 124 -4.55 3.42 -0.63
N LEU A 125 -5.80 3.79 -0.88
CA LEU A 125 -6.88 2.82 -1.07
C LEU A 125 -6.68 2.01 -2.36
N GLU A 126 -6.24 2.63 -3.45
CA GLU A 126 -5.91 1.94 -4.71
C GLU A 126 -4.71 0.99 -4.53
N MET A 127 -3.65 1.40 -3.83
CA MET A 127 -2.58 0.48 -3.45
C MET A 127 -3.12 -0.69 -2.62
N GLY A 128 -4.06 -0.41 -1.70
CA GLY A 128 -4.76 -1.42 -0.92
C GLY A 128 -5.54 -2.41 -1.78
N LYS A 129 -6.34 -1.92 -2.74
CA LYS A 129 -7.09 -2.76 -3.69
C LYS A 129 -6.15 -3.62 -4.53
N ALA A 130 -5.04 -3.06 -5.02
CA ALA A 130 -4.03 -3.79 -5.78
C ALA A 130 -3.42 -4.92 -4.94
N CYS A 131 -3.12 -4.66 -3.66
CA CYS A 131 -2.62 -5.65 -2.71
C CYS A 131 -3.64 -6.77 -2.47
N VAL A 132 -4.90 -6.42 -2.20
CA VAL A 132 -5.97 -7.38 -1.98
C VAL A 132 -6.25 -8.25 -3.22
N SER A 133 -6.24 -7.65 -4.40
CA SER A 133 -6.41 -8.38 -5.67
C SER A 133 -5.29 -9.42 -5.86
N PHE A 134 -4.04 -9.05 -5.57
CA PHE A 134 -2.92 -9.98 -5.62
C PHE A 134 -3.07 -11.08 -4.58
N LEU A 135 -3.35 -10.75 -3.32
CA LEU A 135 -3.58 -11.74 -2.27
C LEU A 135 -4.67 -12.74 -2.66
N LYS A 136 -5.82 -12.24 -3.14
CA LYS A 136 -6.95 -13.09 -3.56
C LYS A 136 -6.58 -14.07 -4.66
N SER A 137 -5.64 -13.71 -5.55
CA SER A 137 -5.19 -14.56 -6.65
C SER A 137 -4.10 -15.57 -6.26
N THR A 138 -3.40 -15.34 -5.15
CA THR A 138 -2.22 -16.14 -4.76
C THR A 138 -2.37 -16.91 -3.48
N ILE A 139 -3.28 -16.46 -2.58
CA ILE A 139 -3.44 -17.08 -1.27
C ILE A 139 -4.07 -18.46 -1.37
N MET A 140 -3.51 -19.41 -0.61
CA MET A 140 -3.98 -20.78 -0.53
C MET A 140 -4.62 -21.06 0.83
N LYS A 141 -5.30 -22.20 0.95
CA LYS A 141 -5.96 -22.62 2.20
C LYS A 141 -4.95 -22.77 3.34
N ASN A 142 -5.38 -22.35 4.54
CA ASN A 142 -4.64 -22.48 5.80
C ASN A 142 -3.30 -21.73 5.83
N GLN A 143 -3.12 -20.70 5.00
CA GLN A 143 -1.94 -19.85 5.10
C GLN A 143 -2.07 -18.83 6.23
N THR A 144 -0.93 -18.54 6.86
CA THR A 144 -0.80 -17.48 7.85
C THR A 144 -0.27 -16.21 7.19
N VAL A 145 -0.95 -15.10 7.44
CA VAL A 145 -0.61 -13.77 6.91
C VAL A 145 -0.22 -12.86 8.06
N ALA A 146 1.05 -12.49 8.15
CA ALA A 146 1.53 -11.48 9.08
C ALA A 146 1.40 -10.08 8.48
N VAL A 147 0.88 -9.12 9.26
CA VAL A 147 0.69 -7.74 8.80
C VAL A 147 1.28 -6.73 9.76
N THR A 148 2.00 -5.74 9.24
CA THR A 148 2.49 -4.62 10.04
C THR A 148 1.39 -3.57 10.26
N GLY A 149 1.64 -2.63 11.17
CA GLY A 149 0.80 -1.44 11.35
C GLY A 149 1.06 -0.35 10.32
N GLY A 150 0.32 0.74 10.45
CA GLY A 150 0.50 1.98 9.67
C GLY A 150 -0.66 2.31 8.75
N THR A 151 -0.71 3.57 8.30
CA THR A 151 -1.83 4.09 7.49
C THR A 151 -2.01 3.40 6.15
N THR A 152 -0.92 2.93 5.54
CA THR A 152 -0.98 2.17 4.27
C THR A 152 -1.56 0.78 4.49
N MET A 153 -1.15 0.09 5.56
CA MET A 153 -1.72 -1.21 5.92
C MET A 153 -3.18 -1.11 6.36
N ALA A 154 -3.57 -0.04 7.05
CA ALA A 154 -4.97 0.26 7.34
C ALA A 154 -5.80 0.43 6.05
N ALA A 155 -5.25 1.07 5.02
CA ALA A 155 -5.91 1.16 3.71
C ALA A 155 -6.04 -0.21 3.01
N VAL A 156 -5.05 -1.10 3.14
CA VAL A 156 -5.16 -2.49 2.67
C VAL A 156 -6.28 -3.22 3.41
N ALA A 157 -6.34 -3.11 4.74
CA ALA A 157 -7.42 -3.71 5.54
C ALA A 157 -8.80 -3.14 5.16
N HIS A 158 -8.86 -1.84 4.88
CA HIS A 158 -10.10 -1.20 4.43
C HIS A 158 -10.57 -1.75 3.07
N ALA A 159 -9.64 -2.01 2.15
CA ALA A 159 -9.91 -2.57 0.82
C ALA A 159 -10.17 -4.08 0.81
N MET A 160 -9.97 -4.78 1.94
CA MET A 160 -10.13 -6.23 2.01
C MET A 160 -11.57 -6.65 1.65
N VAL A 161 -11.67 -7.75 0.93
CA VAL A 161 -12.92 -8.39 0.49
C VAL A 161 -12.94 -9.86 0.90
N PRO A 162 -14.11 -10.51 0.95
CA PRO A 162 -14.21 -11.92 1.27
C PRO A 162 -13.36 -12.79 0.34
N PHE A 163 -12.62 -13.71 0.94
CA PHE A 163 -11.98 -14.80 0.22
C PHE A 163 -12.97 -15.95 0.04
N THR A 164 -12.69 -16.85 -0.91
CA THR A 164 -13.51 -18.04 -1.10
C THR A 164 -13.41 -18.94 0.14
N ALA A 165 -14.46 -19.71 0.44
CA ALA A 165 -14.49 -20.61 1.60
C ALA A 165 -13.35 -21.66 1.57
N SER A 166 -12.77 -21.94 0.40
CA SER A 166 -11.60 -22.80 0.25
C SER A 166 -10.28 -22.15 0.68
N ASN A 167 -10.26 -20.83 0.89
CA ASN A 167 -9.04 -20.05 1.16
C ASN A 167 -9.08 -19.38 2.55
N GLN A 168 -9.56 -20.09 3.57
CA GLN A 168 -9.48 -19.60 4.95
C GLN A 168 -8.03 -19.37 5.36
N CYS A 169 -7.75 -18.17 5.89
CA CYS A 169 -6.42 -17.72 6.31
C CYS A 169 -6.44 -17.31 7.76
N LEU A 170 -5.28 -17.44 8.40
CA LEU A 170 -5.02 -16.90 9.72
C LEU A 170 -4.25 -15.57 9.58
N PHE A 171 -4.80 -14.49 10.12
CA PHE A 171 -4.13 -13.20 10.16
C PHE A 171 -3.49 -12.95 11.52
N VAL A 172 -2.23 -12.53 11.52
CA VAL A 172 -1.48 -12.22 12.75
C VAL A 172 -0.78 -10.86 12.62
N PRO A 173 -0.62 -10.09 13.72
CA PRO A 173 0.18 -8.88 13.68
C PRO A 173 1.65 -9.24 13.54
N ALA A 174 2.39 -8.57 12.66
CA ALA A 174 3.82 -8.81 12.49
C ALA A 174 4.66 -8.36 13.69
N ARG A 175 4.09 -7.56 14.60
CA ARG A 175 4.79 -7.00 15.79
C ARG A 175 3.81 -6.45 16.81
N GLY A 176 4.32 -6.13 18.00
CA GLY A 176 3.57 -5.46 19.07
C GLY A 176 3.08 -4.06 18.72
N GLY A 177 2.26 -3.49 19.59
CA GLY A 177 1.62 -2.18 19.37
C GLY A 177 2.52 -1.00 19.73
N ILE A 178 2.65 -0.01 18.83
CA ILE A 178 3.45 1.21 19.01
C ILE A 178 2.71 2.40 19.62
N GLY A 179 1.55 2.21 20.23
CA GLY A 179 0.83 3.30 20.87
C GLY A 179 0.31 4.40 19.93
N GLU A 180 0.13 4.09 18.65
CA GLU A 180 -0.50 4.97 17.66
C GLU A 180 -2.03 4.92 17.75
N LYS A 181 -2.70 5.65 16.84
CA LYS A 181 -4.13 5.54 16.64
C LYS A 181 -4.54 4.08 16.44
N VAL A 182 -5.64 3.68 17.06
CA VAL A 182 -6.10 2.28 17.10
C VAL A 182 -6.20 1.67 15.70
N GLU A 183 -6.73 2.42 14.74
CA GLU A 183 -6.91 1.99 13.36
C GLU A 183 -5.61 1.67 12.62
N ASN A 184 -4.47 2.18 13.09
CA ASN A 184 -3.15 1.95 12.49
C ASN A 184 -2.34 0.86 13.20
N GLN A 185 -2.88 0.23 14.23
CA GLN A 185 -2.18 -0.82 14.97
C GLN A 185 -2.23 -2.15 14.23
N ALA A 186 -1.14 -2.91 14.25
CA ALA A 186 -1.05 -4.22 13.59
C ALA A 186 -2.15 -5.18 14.06
N ASN A 187 -2.47 -5.19 15.36
CA ASN A 187 -3.56 -5.99 15.92
C ASN A 187 -4.93 -5.64 15.30
N THR A 188 -5.25 -4.34 15.22
CA THR A 188 -6.52 -3.87 14.65
C THR A 188 -6.60 -4.21 13.16
N ILE A 189 -5.52 -4.01 12.43
CA ILE A 189 -5.42 -4.30 11.00
C ILE A 189 -5.57 -5.80 10.75
N ALA A 190 -4.87 -6.67 11.50
CA ALA A 190 -5.00 -8.12 11.38
C ALA A 190 -6.44 -8.60 11.63
N ALA A 191 -7.10 -8.09 12.70
CA ALA A 191 -8.48 -8.44 13.01
C ALA A 191 -9.46 -7.93 11.94
N GLU A 192 -9.28 -6.72 11.41
CA GLU A 192 -10.12 -6.17 10.34
C GLU A 192 -9.97 -6.96 9.04
N MET A 193 -8.73 -7.29 8.65
CA MET A 193 -8.45 -8.12 7.47
C MET A 193 -9.11 -9.49 7.59
N ALA A 194 -8.96 -10.16 8.73
CA ALA A 194 -9.57 -11.46 9.00
C ALA A 194 -11.10 -11.41 8.87
N ARG A 195 -11.72 -10.45 9.55
CA ARG A 195 -13.18 -10.28 9.51
C ARG A 195 -13.72 -10.07 8.10
N LYS A 196 -13.06 -9.24 7.28
CA LYS A 196 -13.47 -8.96 5.90
C LYS A 196 -13.15 -10.11 4.94
N ALA A 197 -12.06 -10.83 5.17
CA ALA A 197 -11.64 -11.96 4.35
C ALA A 197 -12.41 -13.27 4.68
N ASN A 198 -13.26 -13.29 5.71
CA ASN A 198 -13.86 -14.49 6.29
C ASN A 198 -12.80 -15.49 6.81
N GLY A 199 -11.73 -14.98 7.40
CA GLY A 199 -10.64 -15.74 8.01
C GLY A 199 -10.60 -15.61 9.53
N ASP A 200 -9.63 -16.25 10.14
CA ASP A 200 -9.36 -16.19 11.58
C ASP A 200 -8.22 -15.22 11.90
N TYR A 201 -8.07 -14.84 13.17
CA TYR A 201 -6.95 -14.03 13.63
C TYR A 201 -6.43 -14.46 15.00
N ARG A 202 -5.17 -14.15 15.26
CA ARG A 202 -4.54 -14.17 16.59
C ARG A 202 -3.89 -12.81 16.83
N LEU A 203 -3.90 -12.35 18.07
CA LEU A 203 -3.40 -11.01 18.44
C LEU A 203 -2.19 -11.13 19.36
N LEU A 204 -1.27 -10.19 19.26
CA LEU A 204 -0.07 -10.09 20.07
C LEU A 204 -0.19 -8.87 21.00
N TYR A 205 -0.45 -9.11 22.28
CA TYR A 205 -0.60 -8.06 23.29
C TYR A 205 0.72 -7.75 23.99
N VAL A 206 1.63 -7.15 23.26
CA VAL A 206 2.90 -6.64 23.81
C VAL A 206 3.10 -5.19 23.38
N PRO A 207 3.62 -4.33 24.27
CA PRO A 207 4.00 -2.98 23.89
C PRO A 207 5.24 -2.97 22.98
N ASP A 208 5.43 -1.88 22.23
CA ASP A 208 6.59 -1.63 21.39
C ASP A 208 6.94 -0.12 21.49
N PRO A 209 8.16 0.28 21.88
CA PRO A 209 9.32 -0.58 22.23
C PRO A 209 9.27 -1.17 23.65
N LEU A 210 10.13 -2.16 23.90
CA LEU A 210 10.32 -2.79 25.21
C LEU A 210 11.68 -2.46 25.82
N SER A 211 11.72 -2.40 27.17
CA SER A 211 13.00 -2.45 27.91
C SER A 211 13.63 -3.85 27.76
N GLU A 212 14.94 -3.95 27.99
CA GLU A 212 15.65 -5.26 27.95
C GLU A 212 15.00 -6.29 28.86
N THR A 213 14.77 -5.93 30.12
CA THR A 213 14.17 -6.84 31.10
C THR A 213 12.76 -7.30 30.67
N SER A 214 11.92 -6.37 30.24
CA SER A 214 10.56 -6.71 29.77
C SER A 214 10.60 -7.58 28.51
N TYR A 215 11.52 -7.31 27.58
CA TYR A 215 11.68 -8.11 26.37
C TYR A 215 12.02 -9.56 26.70
N GLN A 216 13.02 -9.81 27.56
CA GLN A 216 13.42 -11.16 27.95
C GLN A 216 12.31 -11.88 28.73
N THR A 217 11.61 -11.18 29.63
CA THR A 217 10.48 -11.76 30.37
C THR A 217 9.37 -12.20 29.44
N MET A 218 8.96 -11.32 28.51
CA MET A 218 7.86 -11.61 27.60
C MET A 218 8.17 -12.72 26.59
N LEU A 219 9.43 -12.85 26.15
CA LEU A 219 9.83 -13.96 25.28
C LEU A 219 9.69 -15.33 25.96
N ASN A 220 9.77 -15.38 27.29
CA ASN A 220 9.63 -16.61 28.05
C ASN A 220 8.17 -16.95 28.42
N GLU A 221 7.22 -16.04 28.15
CA GLU A 221 5.80 -16.30 28.38
C GLU A 221 5.24 -17.26 27.32
N PRO A 222 4.68 -18.44 27.73
CA PRO A 222 4.22 -19.44 26.78
C PRO A 222 3.21 -18.92 25.76
N ALA A 223 2.25 -18.10 26.21
CA ALA A 223 1.22 -17.52 25.33
C ALA A 223 1.79 -16.56 24.28
N ILE A 224 2.83 -15.79 24.63
CA ILE A 224 3.52 -14.90 23.70
C ILE A 224 4.36 -15.70 22.72
N ASN A 225 5.04 -16.74 23.20
CA ASN A 225 5.88 -17.59 22.37
C ASN A 225 5.04 -18.34 21.30
N GLU A 226 3.87 -18.87 21.69
CA GLU A 226 2.94 -19.49 20.73
C GLU A 226 2.58 -18.56 19.58
N ILE A 227 2.19 -17.31 19.87
CA ILE A 227 1.87 -16.31 18.84
C ILE A 227 3.11 -15.93 18.03
N LEU A 228 4.27 -15.80 18.69
CA LEU A 228 5.52 -15.47 18.01
C LEU A 228 5.96 -16.55 17.01
N GLN A 229 5.73 -17.83 17.32
CA GLN A 229 5.95 -18.92 16.36
C GLN A 229 5.05 -18.80 15.14
N LEU A 230 3.75 -18.45 15.31
CA LEU A 230 2.84 -18.19 14.18
C LEU A 230 3.30 -16.99 13.33
N ILE A 231 3.79 -15.94 13.98
CA ILE A 231 4.30 -14.74 13.29
C ILE A 231 5.53 -15.08 12.46
N ARG A 232 6.52 -15.76 13.05
CA ARG A 232 7.78 -16.13 12.37
C ARG A 232 7.58 -17.17 11.28
N GLY A 233 6.65 -18.10 11.47
CA GLY A 233 6.28 -19.11 10.47
C GLY A 233 5.22 -18.64 9.46
N SER A 234 4.97 -17.33 9.33
CA SER A 234 3.95 -16.83 8.41
C SER A 234 4.32 -17.09 6.95
N ASP A 235 3.34 -17.59 6.19
CA ASP A 235 3.49 -17.85 4.75
C ASP A 235 3.59 -16.55 3.94
N VAL A 236 2.81 -15.54 4.35
CA VAL A 236 2.75 -14.24 3.68
C VAL A 236 3.02 -13.13 4.69
N VAL A 237 3.89 -12.21 4.33
CA VAL A 237 4.20 -11.02 5.14
C VAL A 237 3.81 -9.77 4.38
N LEU A 238 2.87 -8.98 4.96
CA LEU A 238 2.45 -7.68 4.44
C LEU A 238 3.07 -6.57 5.27
N HIS A 239 3.81 -5.68 4.64
CA HIS A 239 4.43 -4.59 5.37
C HIS A 239 4.47 -3.27 4.59
N GLY A 240 4.56 -2.18 5.37
CA GLY A 240 4.87 -0.85 4.85
C GLY A 240 6.36 -0.53 4.98
N ILE A 241 6.78 0.53 4.28
CA ILE A 241 8.10 1.14 4.43
C ILE A 241 7.87 2.57 4.95
N GLY A 242 8.53 2.92 6.05
CA GLY A 242 8.44 4.23 6.69
C GLY A 242 9.66 5.10 6.45
N ASP A 243 9.48 6.42 6.51
CA ASP A 243 10.59 7.36 6.69
C ASP A 243 11.17 7.23 8.10
N ALA A 244 12.50 7.14 8.22
CA ALA A 244 13.18 6.85 9.48
C ALA A 244 12.83 7.84 10.59
N LEU A 245 12.94 9.13 10.34
CA LEU A 245 12.73 10.17 11.36
C LEU A 245 11.24 10.31 11.73
N THR A 246 10.35 10.15 10.75
CA THR A 246 8.91 10.12 10.98
C THR A 246 8.53 8.95 11.88
N MET A 247 9.08 7.76 11.64
CA MET A 247 8.81 6.58 12.46
C MET A 247 9.43 6.67 13.86
N ALA A 248 10.63 7.24 14.00
CA ALA A 248 11.24 7.49 15.29
C ALA A 248 10.39 8.45 16.16
N LYS A 249 9.89 9.53 15.56
CA LYS A 249 8.97 10.46 16.24
C LYS A 249 7.67 9.80 16.66
N ARG A 250 7.05 8.99 15.81
CA ARG A 250 5.82 8.24 16.12
C ARG A 250 6.00 7.29 17.30
N ARG A 251 7.15 6.63 17.40
CA ARG A 251 7.50 5.77 18.53
C ARG A 251 7.90 6.54 19.80
N LYS A 252 7.89 7.86 19.76
CA LYS A 252 8.39 8.69 20.87
C LYS A 252 9.81 8.29 21.29
N THR A 253 10.65 7.98 20.32
CA THR A 253 12.05 7.57 20.50
C THR A 253 12.82 8.71 21.21
N ALA A 254 13.70 8.35 22.14
CA ALA A 254 14.52 9.30 22.88
C ALA A 254 15.38 10.18 21.95
N ASN A 255 15.60 11.43 22.31
CA ASN A 255 16.30 12.41 21.47
C ASN A 255 17.73 11.95 21.12
N GLU A 256 18.42 11.29 22.05
CA GLU A 256 19.76 10.75 21.85
C GLU A 256 19.80 9.73 20.70
N ILE A 257 18.78 8.86 20.62
CA ILE A 257 18.65 7.88 19.53
C ILE A 257 18.30 8.60 18.22
N ILE A 258 17.42 9.61 18.27
CA ILE A 258 17.09 10.40 17.05
C ILE A 258 18.35 11.09 16.51
N GLN A 259 19.20 11.66 17.38
CA GLN A 259 20.48 12.25 16.96
C GLN A 259 21.43 11.20 16.35
N GLN A 260 21.48 9.98 16.90
CA GLN A 260 22.24 8.89 16.32
C GLN A 260 21.72 8.46 14.94
N LEU A 261 20.39 8.42 14.76
CA LEU A 261 19.78 8.11 13.46
C LEU A 261 20.16 9.17 12.41
N VAL A 262 20.11 10.45 12.77
CA VAL A 262 20.54 11.55 11.91
C VAL A 262 22.03 11.46 11.58
N ALA A 263 22.88 11.25 12.58
CA ALA A 263 24.32 11.14 12.39
C ALA A 263 24.75 9.95 11.52
N LYS A 264 23.92 8.91 11.44
CA LYS A 264 24.13 7.72 10.61
C LYS A 264 23.35 7.75 9.29
N ASP A 265 22.80 8.89 8.89
CA ASP A 265 22.01 9.06 7.68
C ASP A 265 20.86 8.06 7.55
N ALA A 266 20.15 7.73 8.64
CA ALA A 266 19.00 6.87 8.61
C ALA A 266 17.86 7.49 7.77
N VAL A 267 17.39 6.79 6.75
CA VAL A 267 16.36 7.29 5.82
C VAL A 267 15.13 6.38 5.76
N SER A 268 15.26 5.11 6.12
CA SER A 268 14.19 4.11 6.01
C SER A 268 13.94 3.40 7.33
N GLU A 269 12.71 2.94 7.53
CA GLU A 269 12.34 2.03 8.61
C GLU A 269 11.38 0.94 8.12
N ALA A 270 11.68 -0.31 8.45
CA ALA A 270 10.78 -1.44 8.33
C ALA A 270 11.04 -2.44 9.47
N PHE A 271 9.96 -3.03 10.03
CA PHE A 271 10.02 -4.05 11.11
C PHE A 271 10.79 -3.61 12.38
N GLY A 272 11.00 -2.31 12.60
CA GLY A 272 11.82 -1.80 13.70
C GLY A 272 13.32 -1.67 13.39
N TYR A 273 13.72 -1.99 12.18
CA TYR A 273 15.07 -1.74 11.69
C TYR A 273 15.13 -0.40 10.97
N TYR A 274 16.16 0.38 11.25
CA TYR A 274 16.45 1.64 10.58
C TYR A 274 17.62 1.45 9.64
N PHE A 275 17.47 1.93 8.41
CA PHE A 275 18.46 1.76 7.34
C PHE A 275 19.00 3.12 6.88
N ASN A 276 20.30 3.18 6.59
CA ASN A 276 20.91 4.32 5.92
C ASN A 276 20.63 4.29 4.39
N LYS A 277 21.16 5.28 3.65
CA LYS A 277 20.98 5.34 2.19
C LYS A 277 21.54 4.13 1.44
N ALA A 278 22.58 3.50 1.98
CA ALA A 278 23.19 2.29 1.39
C ALA A 278 22.42 1.00 1.73
N GLY A 279 21.39 1.09 2.57
CA GLY A 279 20.60 -0.06 3.02
C GLY A 279 21.17 -0.73 4.28
N ASP A 280 22.29 -0.25 4.85
CA ASP A 280 22.85 -0.85 6.07
C ASP A 280 21.95 -0.58 7.27
N VAL A 281 21.80 -1.57 8.15
CA VAL A 281 21.07 -1.41 9.40
C VAL A 281 21.90 -0.56 10.36
N VAL A 282 21.41 0.64 10.68
CA VAL A 282 22.09 1.60 11.59
C VAL A 282 21.52 1.61 13.00
N HIS A 283 20.30 1.10 13.17
CA HIS A 283 19.66 0.94 14.48
C HIS A 283 18.56 -0.11 14.41
N LYS A 284 18.37 -0.85 15.51
CA LYS A 284 17.28 -1.82 15.67
C LYS A 284 16.51 -1.53 16.96
N VAL A 285 15.21 -1.40 16.85
CA VAL A 285 14.31 -1.29 18.01
C VAL A 285 14.11 -2.68 18.61
N ARG A 286 14.11 -2.73 19.93
CA ARG A 286 13.81 -3.96 20.67
C ARG A 286 12.31 -4.21 20.64
N THR A 287 11.85 -5.09 19.76
CA THR A 287 10.43 -5.40 19.54
C THR A 287 10.21 -6.92 19.44
N ILE A 288 9.08 -7.39 19.97
CA ILE A 288 8.62 -8.76 19.77
C ILE A 288 7.80 -8.81 18.47
N GLY A 289 8.22 -9.69 17.56
CA GLY A 289 7.59 -9.85 16.26
C GLY A 289 8.55 -10.40 15.22
N ILE A 290 8.21 -10.24 13.96
CA ILE A 290 8.99 -10.69 12.80
C ILE A 290 10.35 -9.98 12.75
N GLN A 291 11.37 -10.71 12.39
CA GLN A 291 12.73 -10.21 12.17
C GLN A 291 13.05 -10.24 10.67
N LEU A 292 14.10 -9.53 10.23
CA LEU A 292 14.49 -9.54 8.81
C LEU A 292 14.88 -10.95 8.33
N GLU A 293 15.48 -11.72 9.21
CA GLU A 293 15.89 -13.10 8.95
C GLU A 293 14.67 -14.00 8.66
N ASP A 294 13.56 -13.81 9.38
CA ASP A 294 12.32 -14.58 9.21
C ASP A 294 11.69 -14.38 7.81
N LEU A 295 11.98 -13.25 7.14
CA LEU A 295 11.46 -12.99 5.80
C LEU A 295 11.96 -13.98 4.74
N HIS A 296 13.08 -14.63 4.97
CA HIS A 296 13.62 -15.63 4.04
C HIS A 296 12.81 -16.92 4.01
N GLU A 297 12.12 -17.23 5.12
CA GLU A 297 11.28 -18.42 5.25
C GLU A 297 9.85 -18.18 4.72
N ALA A 298 9.42 -16.92 4.59
CA ALA A 298 8.12 -16.59 4.05
C ALA A 298 8.02 -16.92 2.55
N LYS A 299 6.88 -17.49 2.14
CA LYS A 299 6.59 -17.83 0.74
C LYS A 299 6.40 -16.58 -0.12
N SER A 300 5.89 -15.51 0.49
CA SER A 300 5.68 -14.23 -0.18
C SER A 300 5.83 -13.06 0.79
N VAL A 301 6.68 -12.12 0.45
CA VAL A 301 6.85 -10.84 1.16
C VAL A 301 6.34 -9.72 0.27
N ILE A 302 5.35 -8.98 0.73
CA ILE A 302 4.67 -7.92 -0.02
C ILE A 302 4.89 -6.59 0.68
N ALA A 303 5.65 -5.71 0.03
CA ALA A 303 5.85 -4.35 0.48
C ALA A 303 4.82 -3.41 -0.18
N VAL A 304 4.16 -2.57 0.62
CA VAL A 304 3.23 -1.55 0.12
C VAL A 304 3.63 -0.19 0.67
N ALA A 305 4.18 0.66 -0.17
CA ALA A 305 4.63 2.00 0.21
C ALA A 305 4.54 2.96 -0.97
N GLY A 306 4.09 4.18 -0.74
CA GLY A 306 3.95 5.20 -1.77
C GLY A 306 4.19 6.59 -1.21
N GLY A 307 4.12 7.58 -2.09
CA GLY A 307 4.43 8.97 -1.86
C GLY A 307 5.82 9.36 -2.36
N ARG A 308 5.88 10.44 -3.09
CA ARG A 308 7.15 11.00 -3.61
C ARG A 308 8.17 11.20 -2.48
N SER A 309 7.71 11.61 -1.30
CA SER A 309 8.54 11.85 -0.12
C SER A 309 9.25 10.59 0.39
N LYS A 310 8.72 9.39 0.10
CA LYS A 310 9.28 8.11 0.56
C LYS A 310 10.20 7.43 -0.44
N ALA A 311 10.43 7.99 -1.62
CA ALA A 311 11.25 7.36 -2.65
C ALA A 311 12.63 6.92 -2.14
N LEU A 312 13.31 7.78 -1.37
CA LEU A 312 14.61 7.47 -0.77
C LEU A 312 14.52 6.34 0.26
N ALA A 313 13.51 6.36 1.12
CA ALA A 313 13.28 5.31 2.11
C ALA A 313 13.00 3.97 1.44
N ILE A 314 12.19 3.96 0.38
CA ILE A 314 11.88 2.76 -0.41
C ILE A 314 13.15 2.21 -1.04
N THR A 315 13.92 3.06 -1.74
CA THR A 315 15.18 2.64 -2.39
C THR A 315 16.16 2.06 -1.37
N SER A 316 16.32 2.71 -0.21
CA SER A 316 17.19 2.24 0.87
C SER A 316 16.78 0.85 1.37
N TYR A 317 15.49 0.63 1.65
CA TYR A 317 15.00 -0.68 2.12
C TYR A 317 15.33 -1.80 1.13
N PHE A 318 15.12 -1.57 -0.17
CA PHE A 318 15.34 -2.57 -1.22
C PHE A 318 16.82 -2.86 -1.51
N GLN A 319 17.77 -2.15 -0.91
CA GLN A 319 19.18 -2.56 -1.00
C GLN A 319 19.46 -3.87 -0.21
N GLN A 320 18.69 -4.16 0.82
CA GLN A 320 18.87 -5.37 1.65
C GLN A 320 17.55 -6.10 1.94
N GLY A 321 16.41 -5.42 1.85
CA GLY A 321 15.11 -5.99 2.18
C GLY A 321 14.61 -6.93 1.08
N LYS A 322 14.17 -8.13 1.47
CA LYS A 322 13.49 -9.06 0.57
C LYS A 322 12.03 -8.62 0.38
N SER A 323 11.59 -8.55 -0.86
CA SER A 323 10.16 -8.51 -1.20
C SER A 323 9.93 -9.15 -2.56
N ASP A 324 8.90 -9.98 -2.64
CA ASP A 324 8.52 -10.68 -3.88
C ASP A 324 7.60 -9.78 -4.72
N LEU A 325 6.82 -8.94 -4.03
CA LEU A 325 5.96 -7.94 -4.65
C LEU A 325 6.15 -6.58 -3.97
N PHE A 326 6.30 -5.55 -4.78
CA PHE A 326 6.27 -4.16 -4.36
C PHE A 326 5.07 -3.44 -4.98
N ILE A 327 4.25 -2.79 -4.16
CA ILE A 327 3.10 -1.99 -4.59
C ILE A 327 3.34 -0.53 -4.19
N THR A 328 3.27 0.36 -5.18
CA THR A 328 3.56 1.78 -4.99
C THR A 328 2.65 2.66 -5.84
N ASP A 329 2.77 3.98 -5.66
CA ASP A 329 2.13 4.97 -6.52
C ASP A 329 3.09 5.52 -7.59
N GLU A 330 2.51 6.15 -8.60
CA GLU A 330 3.22 6.74 -9.74
C GLU A 330 4.27 7.77 -9.29
N ALA A 331 3.93 8.64 -8.33
CA ALA A 331 4.83 9.69 -7.87
C ALA A 331 6.08 9.14 -7.17
N ALA A 332 5.95 8.07 -6.38
CA ALA A 332 7.09 7.38 -5.78
C ALA A 332 7.91 6.66 -6.85
N ALA A 333 7.24 5.95 -7.79
CA ALA A 333 7.87 5.24 -8.89
C ALA A 333 8.75 6.16 -9.73
N GLU A 334 8.19 7.27 -10.20
CA GLU A 334 8.95 8.28 -10.95
C GLU A 334 10.15 8.82 -10.17
N GLN A 335 9.97 9.14 -8.88
CA GLN A 335 11.04 9.72 -8.07
C GLN A 335 12.17 8.71 -7.82
N ILE A 336 11.86 7.43 -7.61
CA ILE A 336 12.84 6.35 -7.48
C ILE A 336 13.68 6.25 -8.76
N LEU A 337 13.03 6.25 -9.91
CA LEU A 337 13.71 6.11 -11.22
C LEU A 337 14.56 7.34 -11.58
N ARG A 338 14.08 8.55 -11.25
CA ARG A 338 14.87 9.80 -11.44
C ARG A 338 16.13 9.84 -10.57
N GLY A 339 16.08 9.33 -9.35
CA GLY A 339 17.23 9.33 -8.42
C GLY A 339 18.39 8.45 -8.86
N ARG A 340 18.24 7.61 -9.89
CA ARG A 340 19.31 6.82 -10.52
C ARG A 340 19.92 7.48 -11.77
N SER A 341 19.30 8.53 -12.27
CA SER A 341 19.80 9.24 -13.48
C SER A 341 20.84 10.33 -13.16
N LEU A 342 21.29 10.40 -11.92
CA LEU A 342 22.36 11.26 -11.42
C LEU A 342 23.52 10.41 -10.86
#